data_4844a38e5d05a51ca72f2dd5d4c057c6
#
_entry.id   4844a38e5d05a51ca72f2dd5d4c057c6
#
_cell.length_a   1.000
_cell.length_b   1.000
_cell.length_c   1.000
_cell.angle_alpha   90.00
_cell.angle_beta   90.00
_cell.angle_gamma   90.00
#
_symmetry.space_group_name_H-M   'P 1'
#
loop_
_entity.id
_entity.type
_entity.pdbx_description
1 polymer ?
#
loop_
_entity_poly.entity_id
_entity_poly.type
_entity_poly.pdbx_seq_one_letter_code
_entity_poly.pdbx_strand_id
1 'polypeptide(L)'
;MVRPRWLSAQRVTASRLWRHWDRAVALWAGLNLLLVVFDITYIPLRTFWLQRNLTPLPQVPLVVPLTVLPDITPVYDPVKGIEPHRETQAYLRAFERLDAALIHGAPAAETAPLRRRQVELTAAMINENPFAASGNSGTLEKIKNRLRQRAGLESAKQAADRLLSEAWLQQRSWEQERRFWRQQVLPLVATSYWRSIDENGRPTDHFWRLDLLLFQSVFALDILLRMLRLRRRFPGLSWRDALL
;
A
#
# COMPACT_ATOMS: atom_id res chain seq x y z
N MET A 1 -59.14 -28.27 7.74
CA MET A 1 -57.98 -27.39 7.48
C MET A 1 -56.74 -28.23 7.36
N VAL A 2 -56.35 -28.58 6.14
CA VAL A 2 -55.14 -29.44 5.88
C VAL A 2 -53.92 -28.52 5.88
N ARG A 3 -53.07 -28.66 6.88
CA ARG A 3 -51.76 -27.92 6.90
C ARG A 3 -50.93 -28.33 5.67
N PRO A 4 -50.50 -27.40 4.87
CA PRO A 4 -49.72 -27.70 3.67
C PRO A 4 -48.41 -28.42 4.05
N ARG A 5 -48.19 -29.59 3.45
CA ARG A 5 -47.07 -30.52 3.69
C ARG A 5 -45.69 -29.91 3.48
N TRP A 6 -45.57 -28.71 2.87
CA TRP A 6 -44.32 -28.06 2.61
C TRP A 6 -43.70 -27.40 3.85
N LEU A 7 -44.50 -27.13 4.92
CA LEU A 7 -43.92 -26.59 6.17
C LEU A 7 -43.22 -27.65 7.05
N SER A 8 -43.41 -28.93 6.80
CA SER A 8 -42.69 -29.99 7.55
C SER A 8 -41.34 -30.39 6.96
N ALA A 9 -41.00 -29.90 5.78
CA ALA A 9 -39.76 -30.26 5.08
C ALA A 9 -38.50 -29.43 5.50
N GLN A 10 -38.60 -28.49 6.43
CA GLN A 10 -37.50 -27.62 6.82
C GLN A 10 -36.52 -28.16 7.87
N ARG A 11 -36.71 -29.37 8.38
CA ARG A 11 -35.67 -30.03 9.20
C ARG A 11 -34.90 -31.04 8.39
N VAL A 12 -34.28 -30.56 7.30
CA VAL A 12 -33.18 -31.34 6.73
C VAL A 12 -31.99 -31.11 7.62
N THR A 13 -31.67 -32.10 8.41
CA THR A 13 -30.33 -32.17 9.04
C THR A 13 -29.30 -32.03 7.94
N ALA A 14 -28.84 -30.80 7.73
CA ALA A 14 -27.69 -30.58 6.87
C ALA A 14 -26.59 -31.53 7.36
N SER A 15 -26.02 -32.32 6.47
CA SER A 15 -24.92 -33.20 6.84
C SER A 15 -23.84 -32.38 7.51
N ARG A 16 -23.06 -32.96 8.42
CA ARG A 16 -21.96 -32.21 9.09
C ARG A 16 -21.08 -31.49 8.07
N LEU A 17 -20.84 -32.14 6.92
CA LEU A 17 -20.07 -31.59 5.80
C LEU A 17 -20.66 -30.27 5.27
N TRP A 18 -21.97 -30.17 5.08
CA TRP A 18 -22.61 -28.96 4.60
C TRP A 18 -22.55 -27.82 5.61
N ARG A 19 -22.64 -28.12 6.90
CA ARG A 19 -22.46 -27.09 7.93
C ARG A 19 -21.03 -26.53 7.95
N HIS A 20 -20.03 -27.39 7.70
CA HIS A 20 -18.65 -26.92 7.57
C HIS A 20 -18.46 -26.10 6.30
N TRP A 21 -19.06 -26.52 5.18
CA TRP A 21 -19.06 -25.77 3.92
C TRP A 21 -19.70 -24.40 4.08
N ASP A 22 -20.91 -24.31 4.65
CA ASP A 22 -21.60 -23.04 4.88
C ASP A 22 -20.76 -22.09 5.75
N ARG A 23 -20.09 -22.59 6.79
CA ARG A 23 -19.17 -21.79 7.61
C ARG A 23 -17.96 -21.34 6.82
N ALA A 24 -17.37 -22.20 6.02
CA ALA A 24 -16.22 -21.87 5.18
C ALA A 24 -16.59 -20.76 4.16
N VAL A 25 -17.72 -20.88 3.48
CA VAL A 25 -18.21 -19.85 2.55
C VAL A 25 -18.52 -18.54 3.27
N ALA A 26 -19.13 -18.59 4.47
CA ALA A 26 -19.38 -17.38 5.26
C ALA A 26 -18.08 -16.70 5.70
N LEU A 27 -17.08 -17.44 6.15
CA LEU A 27 -15.76 -16.89 6.49
C LEU A 27 -15.07 -16.31 5.24
N TRP A 28 -15.18 -16.99 4.10
CA TRP A 28 -14.63 -16.54 2.82
C TRP A 28 -15.29 -15.23 2.36
N ALA A 29 -16.60 -15.10 2.53
CA ALA A 29 -17.33 -13.86 2.25
C ALA A 29 -16.90 -12.72 3.19
N GLY A 30 -16.71 -13.01 4.47
CA GLY A 30 -16.14 -12.04 5.42
C GLY A 30 -14.75 -11.56 5.03
N LEU A 31 -13.88 -12.48 4.61
CA LEU A 31 -12.54 -12.14 4.11
C LEU A 31 -12.60 -11.30 2.83
N ASN A 32 -13.49 -11.66 1.89
CA ASN A 32 -13.71 -10.86 0.68
C ASN A 32 -14.13 -9.44 1.03
N LEU A 33 -15.10 -9.27 1.94
CA LEU A 33 -15.54 -7.96 2.38
C LEU A 33 -14.40 -7.12 2.97
N LEU A 34 -13.58 -7.73 3.83
CA LEU A 34 -12.41 -7.06 4.41
C LEU A 34 -11.41 -6.63 3.33
N LEU A 35 -11.15 -7.48 2.34
CA LEU A 35 -10.25 -7.16 1.23
C LEU A 35 -10.82 -6.07 0.32
N VAL A 36 -12.13 -6.06 0.06
CA VAL A 36 -12.78 -4.98 -0.70
C VAL A 36 -12.68 -3.65 0.04
N VAL A 37 -12.94 -3.64 1.35
CA VAL A 37 -12.77 -2.43 2.17
C VAL A 37 -11.33 -1.97 2.17
N PHE A 38 -10.38 -2.88 2.33
CA PHE A 38 -8.96 -2.57 2.23
C PHE A 38 -8.60 -1.99 0.86
N ASP A 39 -9.06 -2.59 -0.22
CA ASP A 39 -8.81 -2.15 -1.60
C ASP A 39 -9.31 -0.71 -1.84
N ILE A 40 -10.55 -0.41 -1.44
CA ILE A 40 -11.14 0.92 -1.60
C ILE A 40 -10.38 1.97 -0.77
N THR A 41 -9.93 1.59 0.43
CA THR A 41 -9.23 2.50 1.35
C THR A 41 -7.73 2.58 1.09
N TYR A 42 -7.17 1.71 0.27
CA TYR A 42 -5.71 1.63 0.07
C TYR A 42 -5.12 2.95 -0.45
N ILE A 43 -5.66 3.51 -1.53
CA ILE A 43 -5.13 4.75 -2.12
C ILE A 43 -5.20 5.93 -1.15
N PRO A 44 -6.34 6.22 -0.49
CA PRO A 44 -6.40 7.26 0.53
C PRO A 44 -5.43 7.04 1.70
N LEU A 45 -5.20 5.79 2.10
CA LEU A 45 -4.34 5.43 3.22
C LEU A 45 -2.91 5.06 2.80
N ARG A 46 -2.54 5.18 1.52
CA ARG A 46 -1.21 4.80 1.02
C ARG A 46 -0.08 5.51 1.76
N THR A 47 -0.25 6.78 2.04
CA THR A 47 0.73 7.55 2.82
C THR A 47 0.92 6.99 4.23
N PHE A 48 -0.15 6.52 4.86
CA PHE A 48 -0.08 5.84 6.15
C PHE A 48 0.72 4.53 6.04
N TRP A 49 0.46 3.71 5.03
CA TRP A 49 1.20 2.45 4.81
C TRP A 49 2.69 2.67 4.57
N LEU A 50 3.06 3.73 3.84
CA LEU A 50 4.46 4.12 3.62
C LEU A 50 5.14 4.61 4.90
N GLN A 51 4.47 5.48 5.65
CA GLN A 51 5.06 6.10 6.85
C GLN A 51 4.92 5.23 8.09
N ARG A 52 3.88 4.41 8.17
CA ARG A 52 3.53 3.59 9.34
C ARG A 52 3.51 4.39 10.64
N ASN A 53 3.05 5.63 10.55
CA ASN A 53 2.95 6.56 11.66
C ASN A 53 1.50 6.98 11.85
N LEU A 54 1.00 6.88 13.08
CA LEU A 54 -0.27 7.47 13.48
C LEU A 54 -0.01 8.83 14.14
N THR A 55 -0.67 9.86 13.60
CA THR A 55 -0.82 11.16 14.24
C THR A 55 -2.27 11.28 14.70
N PRO A 56 -2.61 10.86 15.94
CA PRO A 56 -4.00 10.73 16.38
C PRO A 56 -4.75 12.07 16.42
N LEU A 57 -4.04 13.18 16.57
CA LEU A 57 -4.62 14.52 16.56
C LEU A 57 -3.70 15.48 15.82
N PRO A 58 -4.22 16.28 14.86
CA PRO A 58 -3.42 17.25 14.10
C PRO A 58 -2.74 18.32 14.96
N GLN A 59 -3.24 18.55 16.16
CA GLN A 59 -2.79 19.57 17.09
C GLN A 59 -1.76 19.07 18.12
N VAL A 60 -1.60 17.77 18.26
CA VAL A 60 -0.65 17.16 19.20
C VAL A 60 0.51 16.55 18.41
N PRO A 61 1.77 16.94 18.67
CA PRO A 61 2.93 16.40 17.96
C PRO A 61 3.27 14.97 18.41
N LEU A 62 2.26 14.16 18.70
CA LEU A 62 2.42 12.75 19.05
C LEU A 62 2.43 11.91 17.77
N VAL A 63 3.59 11.40 17.41
CA VAL A 63 3.76 10.43 16.33
C VAL A 63 3.99 9.06 16.96
N VAL A 64 3.04 8.16 16.78
CA VAL A 64 3.16 6.77 17.23
C VAL A 64 3.66 5.93 16.06
N PRO A 65 4.92 5.45 16.09
CA PRO A 65 5.44 4.58 15.03
C PRO A 65 4.83 3.18 15.16
N LEU A 66 4.18 2.71 14.11
CA LEU A 66 3.64 1.35 14.00
C LEU A 66 4.64 0.44 13.26
N THR A 67 5.83 0.30 13.80
CA THR A 67 6.91 -0.50 13.20
C THR A 67 6.60 -2.00 13.09
N VAL A 68 5.58 -2.47 13.81
CA VAL A 68 5.09 -3.85 13.76
C VAL A 68 4.36 -4.15 12.45
N LEU A 69 3.78 -3.12 11.80
CA LEU A 69 3.09 -3.32 10.52
C LEU A 69 4.11 -3.46 9.39
N PRO A 70 3.98 -4.49 8.54
CA PRO A 70 4.83 -4.62 7.36
C PRO A 70 4.54 -3.50 6.35
N ASP A 71 5.55 -3.17 5.55
CA ASP A 71 5.32 -2.34 4.37
C ASP A 71 4.65 -3.18 3.30
N ILE A 72 3.37 -2.91 3.05
CA ILE A 72 2.57 -3.63 2.05
C ILE A 72 2.61 -2.96 0.68
N THR A 73 3.17 -1.75 0.58
CA THR A 73 3.16 -0.97 -0.66
C THR A 73 3.90 -1.65 -1.80
N PRO A 74 5.04 -2.34 -1.62
CA PRO A 74 5.71 -3.02 -2.72
C PRO A 74 4.88 -4.14 -3.35
N VAL A 75 3.98 -4.75 -2.56
CA VAL A 75 3.12 -5.86 -3.00
C VAL A 75 1.81 -5.33 -3.60
N TYR A 76 1.24 -4.28 -3.03
CA TYR A 76 -0.10 -3.84 -3.39
C TYR A 76 -0.13 -2.66 -4.40
N ASP A 77 0.91 -1.83 -4.46
CA ASP A 77 1.03 -0.78 -5.47
C ASP A 77 0.87 -1.32 -6.90
N PRO A 78 1.53 -2.44 -7.31
CA PRO A 78 1.31 -3.03 -8.63
C PRO A 78 -0.13 -3.46 -8.89
N VAL A 79 -0.86 -3.95 -7.87
CA VAL A 79 -2.27 -4.32 -8.00
C VAL A 79 -3.14 -3.11 -8.36
N LYS A 80 -2.80 -1.94 -7.82
CA LYS A 80 -3.50 -0.67 -8.10
C LYS A 80 -2.94 0.09 -9.30
N GLY A 81 -2.00 -0.50 -10.05
CA GLY A 81 -1.32 0.16 -11.17
C GLY A 81 -0.55 1.41 -10.73
N ILE A 82 -0.05 1.42 -9.50
CA ILE A 82 0.73 2.51 -8.94
C ILE A 82 2.20 2.27 -9.25
N GLU A 83 2.83 3.25 -9.87
CA GLU A 83 4.26 3.27 -10.15
C GLU A 83 4.92 4.50 -9.51
N PRO A 84 6.11 4.34 -8.93
CA PRO A 84 6.86 5.47 -8.40
C PRO A 84 7.16 6.50 -9.51
N HIS A 85 7.03 7.77 -9.19
CA HIS A 85 7.41 8.84 -10.12
C HIS A 85 8.91 8.73 -10.46
N ARG A 86 9.29 8.93 -11.73
CA ARG A 86 10.66 8.69 -12.21
C ARG A 86 11.73 9.43 -11.39
N GLU A 87 11.48 10.69 -11.07
CA GLU A 87 12.42 11.53 -10.33
C GLU A 87 12.56 11.09 -8.87
N THR A 88 11.45 10.78 -8.21
CA THR A 88 11.49 10.24 -6.85
C THR A 88 12.12 8.86 -6.81
N GLN A 89 11.91 8.04 -7.82
CA GLN A 89 12.59 6.75 -7.95
C GLN A 89 14.10 6.90 -8.14
N ALA A 90 14.55 7.87 -8.95
CA ALA A 90 15.97 8.18 -9.11
C ALA A 90 16.59 8.63 -7.79
N TYR A 91 15.87 9.45 -7.03
CA TYR A 91 16.27 9.89 -5.69
C TYR A 91 16.42 8.71 -4.71
N LEU A 92 15.43 7.84 -4.64
CA LEU A 92 15.44 6.67 -3.75
C LEU A 92 16.58 5.71 -4.09
N ARG A 93 16.79 5.42 -5.38
CA ARG A 93 17.90 4.58 -5.85
C ARG A 93 19.27 5.17 -5.56
N ALA A 94 19.42 6.49 -5.71
CA ALA A 94 20.68 7.17 -5.39
C ALA A 94 20.96 7.09 -3.89
N PHE A 95 19.94 7.27 -3.06
CA PHE A 95 20.09 7.11 -1.61
C PHE A 95 20.49 5.69 -1.22
N GLU A 96 19.87 4.65 -1.79
CA GLU A 96 20.24 3.25 -1.49
C GLU A 96 21.70 2.95 -1.85
N ARG A 97 22.19 3.49 -2.97
CA ARG A 97 23.63 3.35 -3.35
C ARG A 97 24.54 4.06 -2.35
N LEU A 98 24.18 5.27 -1.95
CA LEU A 98 24.94 6.02 -0.95
C LEU A 98 24.94 5.31 0.40
N ASP A 99 23.77 4.86 0.86
CA ASP A 99 23.60 4.12 2.11
C ASP A 99 24.45 2.84 2.14
N ALA A 100 24.39 2.06 1.06
CA ALA A 100 25.20 0.86 0.93
C ALA A 100 26.71 1.18 1.01
N ALA A 101 27.18 2.19 0.27
CA ALA A 101 28.59 2.57 0.29
C ALA A 101 29.05 3.03 1.69
N LEU A 102 28.25 3.82 2.39
CA LEU A 102 28.59 4.30 3.73
C LEU A 102 28.54 3.20 4.79
N ILE A 103 27.61 2.25 4.68
CA ILE A 103 27.55 1.07 5.59
C ILE A 103 28.79 0.19 5.42
N HIS A 104 29.23 0.00 4.17
CA HIS A 104 30.42 -0.82 3.90
C HIS A 104 31.75 -0.09 4.16
N GLY A 105 31.69 1.15 4.67
CA GLY A 105 32.89 1.92 4.98
C GLY A 105 33.68 2.34 3.75
N ALA A 106 33.03 2.56 2.62
CA ALA A 106 33.69 3.01 1.41
C ALA A 106 34.46 4.32 1.62
N PRO A 107 35.62 4.50 1.00
CA PRO A 107 36.47 5.68 1.19
C PRO A 107 35.76 6.95 0.73
N ALA A 108 36.18 8.10 1.29
CA ALA A 108 35.59 9.42 0.99
C ALA A 108 35.59 9.73 -0.52
N ALA A 109 36.60 9.29 -1.26
CA ALA A 109 36.69 9.47 -2.72
C ALA A 109 35.55 8.75 -3.48
N GLU A 110 35.12 7.59 -3.03
CA GLU A 110 34.03 6.82 -3.65
C GLU A 110 32.65 7.35 -3.23
N THR A 111 32.51 7.80 -1.99
CA THR A 111 31.23 8.32 -1.47
C THR A 111 30.95 9.77 -1.90
N ALA A 112 31.98 10.58 -2.22
CA ALA A 112 31.81 11.96 -2.63
C ALA A 112 30.90 12.15 -3.87
N PRO A 113 31.06 11.41 -4.97
CA PRO A 113 30.18 11.52 -6.13
C PRO A 113 28.75 11.07 -5.80
N LEU A 114 28.55 10.07 -4.95
CA LEU A 114 27.23 9.61 -4.53
C LEU A 114 26.50 10.65 -3.67
N ARG A 115 27.22 11.28 -2.73
CA ARG A 115 26.71 12.39 -1.91
C ARG A 115 26.30 13.57 -2.80
N ARG A 116 27.16 13.98 -3.72
CA ARG A 116 26.87 15.07 -4.68
C ARG A 116 25.64 14.76 -5.50
N ARG A 117 25.54 13.53 -6.02
CA ARG A 117 24.35 13.12 -6.78
C ARG A 117 23.07 13.19 -5.96
N GLN A 118 23.11 12.83 -4.69
CA GLN A 118 21.96 12.94 -3.80
C GLN A 118 21.55 14.39 -3.54
N VAL A 119 22.52 15.31 -3.40
CA VAL A 119 22.26 16.76 -3.29
C VAL A 119 21.63 17.32 -4.57
N GLU A 120 22.17 16.97 -5.73
CA GLU A 120 21.60 17.36 -7.04
C GLU A 120 20.15 16.92 -7.21
N LEU A 121 19.86 15.66 -6.88
CA LEU A 121 18.49 15.11 -6.95
C LEU A 121 17.56 15.79 -5.93
N THR A 122 18.08 16.16 -4.76
CA THR A 122 17.30 16.96 -3.79
C THR A 122 16.97 18.33 -4.37
N ALA A 123 17.93 18.98 -5.01
CA ALA A 123 17.73 20.29 -5.63
C ALA A 123 16.73 20.21 -6.80
N ALA A 124 16.84 19.18 -7.65
CA ALA A 124 15.90 18.92 -8.74
C ALA A 124 14.47 18.70 -8.20
N MET A 125 14.31 17.82 -7.21
CA MET A 125 13.01 17.56 -6.57
C MET A 125 12.38 18.84 -5.96
N ILE A 126 13.19 19.72 -5.38
CA ILE A 126 12.71 21.01 -4.83
C ILE A 126 12.24 21.94 -5.94
N ASN A 127 12.92 21.95 -7.10
CA ASN A 127 12.59 22.83 -8.22
C ASN A 127 11.34 22.35 -8.98
N GLU A 128 11.21 21.06 -9.23
CA GLU A 128 10.23 20.47 -10.14
C GLU A 128 8.96 20.02 -9.44
N ASN A 129 9.00 19.85 -8.11
CA ASN A 129 7.86 19.44 -7.29
C ASN A 129 7.08 18.24 -7.86
N PRO A 130 7.68 17.04 -7.93
CA PRO A 130 7.03 15.86 -8.49
C PRO A 130 5.77 15.42 -7.73
N PHE A 131 5.52 15.98 -6.55
CA PHE A 131 4.35 15.69 -5.71
C PHE A 131 3.08 16.41 -6.20
N ALA A 132 3.22 17.46 -7.00
CA ALA A 132 2.09 18.19 -7.54
C ALA A 132 1.22 17.31 -8.45
N ALA A 133 1.85 16.48 -9.28
CA ALA A 133 1.18 15.57 -10.19
C ALA A 133 0.33 14.49 -9.49
N SER A 134 0.70 14.11 -8.27
CA SER A 134 -0.04 13.14 -7.45
C SER A 134 -1.03 13.79 -6.47
N GLY A 135 -1.29 15.09 -6.58
CA GLY A 135 -2.18 15.82 -5.67
C GLY A 135 -1.60 16.05 -4.26
N ASN A 136 -0.33 15.75 -4.05
CA ASN A 136 0.34 15.80 -2.75
C ASN A 136 1.38 16.95 -2.66
N SER A 137 1.10 18.10 -3.26
CA SER A 137 2.03 19.23 -3.33
C SER A 137 2.59 19.69 -1.97
N GLY A 138 1.80 19.58 -0.90
CA GLY A 138 2.24 19.86 0.47
C GLY A 138 3.32 18.92 1.02
N THR A 139 3.57 17.78 0.39
CA THR A 139 4.61 16.84 0.81
C THR A 139 6.01 17.42 0.60
N LEU A 140 6.22 18.18 -0.47
CA LEU A 140 7.50 18.87 -0.69
C LEU A 140 7.84 19.81 0.46
N GLU A 141 6.89 20.61 0.96
CA GLU A 141 7.14 21.49 2.11
C GLU A 141 7.48 20.69 3.38
N LYS A 142 6.83 19.55 3.60
CA LYS A 142 7.18 18.68 4.72
C LYS A 142 8.63 18.19 4.62
N ILE A 143 9.07 17.76 3.44
CA ILE A 143 10.47 17.35 3.20
C ILE A 143 11.42 18.51 3.44
N LYS A 144 11.16 19.68 2.86
CA LYS A 144 11.98 20.88 3.03
C LYS A 144 12.11 21.27 4.51
N ASN A 145 11.01 21.23 5.26
CA ASN A 145 11.00 21.54 6.69
C ASN A 145 11.80 20.53 7.50
N ARG A 146 11.72 19.22 7.19
CA ARG A 146 12.54 18.20 7.84
C ARG A 146 14.03 18.44 7.63
N LEU A 147 14.44 18.74 6.38
CA LEU A 147 15.84 19.04 6.07
C LEU A 147 16.32 20.30 6.80
N ARG A 148 15.54 21.38 6.75
CA ARG A 148 15.86 22.66 7.44
C ARG A 148 16.04 22.46 8.94
N GLN A 149 15.08 21.80 9.59
CA GLN A 149 15.12 21.53 11.04
C GLN A 149 16.33 20.67 11.41
N ARG A 150 16.64 19.62 10.63
CA ARG A 150 17.77 18.76 10.92
C ARG A 150 19.11 19.47 10.77
N ALA A 151 19.26 20.30 9.76
CA ALA A 151 20.51 21.04 9.48
C ALA A 151 20.62 22.34 10.27
N GLY A 152 19.53 22.89 10.80
CA GLY A 152 19.53 24.23 11.41
C GLY A 152 19.75 25.35 10.38
N LEU A 153 19.16 25.21 9.17
CA LEU A 153 19.32 26.17 8.06
C LEU A 153 17.95 26.53 7.49
N GLU A 154 17.84 27.74 6.94
CA GLU A 154 16.60 28.21 6.30
C GLU A 154 16.41 27.65 4.89
N SER A 155 17.50 27.46 4.14
CA SER A 155 17.44 26.90 2.79
C SER A 155 17.48 25.38 2.81
N ALA A 156 16.45 24.73 2.27
CA ALA A 156 16.39 23.28 2.18
C ALA A 156 17.48 22.67 1.25
N LYS A 157 17.90 23.41 0.21
CA LYS A 157 19.00 22.97 -0.66
C LYS A 157 20.35 23.00 0.09
N GLN A 158 20.62 24.07 0.80
CA GLN A 158 21.83 24.17 1.63
C GLN A 158 21.78 23.17 2.79
N ALA A 159 20.59 22.91 3.35
CA ALA A 159 20.40 21.89 4.36
C ALA A 159 20.76 20.49 3.86
N ALA A 160 20.32 20.13 2.67
CA ALA A 160 20.68 18.82 2.07
C ALA A 160 22.19 18.72 1.81
N ASP A 161 22.79 19.75 1.28
CA ASP A 161 24.25 19.81 1.06
C ASP A 161 25.03 19.63 2.38
N ARG A 162 24.63 20.38 3.42
CA ARG A 162 25.23 20.27 4.75
C ARG A 162 25.09 18.86 5.34
N LEU A 163 23.89 18.28 5.32
CA LEU A 163 23.60 16.96 5.91
C LEU A 163 24.36 15.83 5.24
N LEU A 164 24.72 15.98 3.97
CA LEU A 164 25.49 15.03 3.17
C LEU A 164 26.96 15.41 3.03
N SER A 165 27.40 16.52 3.64
CA SER A 165 28.80 16.92 3.62
C SER A 165 29.67 15.95 4.43
N GLU A 166 30.93 15.84 4.04
CA GLU A 166 31.89 15.01 4.77
C GLU A 166 32.09 15.49 6.21
N ALA A 167 32.20 16.80 6.40
CA ALA A 167 32.35 17.40 7.72
C ALA A 167 31.19 17.06 8.67
N TRP A 168 29.95 17.04 8.16
CA TRP A 168 28.80 16.63 8.96
C TRP A 168 28.84 15.15 9.34
N LEU A 169 29.19 14.29 8.38
CA LEU A 169 29.23 12.84 8.58
C LEU A 169 30.41 12.40 9.45
N GLN A 170 31.49 13.17 9.49
CA GLN A 170 32.60 12.94 10.43
C GLN A 170 32.25 13.28 11.89
N GLN A 171 31.37 14.29 12.10
CA GLN A 171 30.90 14.68 13.44
C GLN A 171 29.77 13.81 13.96
N ARG A 172 29.08 13.07 13.12
CA ARG A 172 27.89 12.28 13.45
C ARG A 172 27.99 10.90 12.84
N SER A 173 27.48 9.88 13.53
CA SER A 173 27.46 8.53 12.98
C SER A 173 26.47 8.46 11.81
N TRP A 174 26.89 7.78 10.71
CA TRP A 174 25.97 7.51 9.59
C TRP A 174 24.69 6.82 10.05
N GLU A 175 24.74 5.95 11.04
CA GLU A 175 23.57 5.25 11.57
C GLU A 175 22.49 6.20 12.09
N GLN A 176 22.87 7.32 12.72
CA GLN A 176 21.91 8.34 13.17
C GLN A 176 21.31 9.12 12.00
N GLU A 177 22.13 9.50 11.01
CA GLU A 177 21.66 10.19 9.81
C GLU A 177 20.79 9.26 8.96
N ARG A 178 21.20 8.01 8.79
CA ARG A 178 20.43 6.98 8.11
C ARG A 178 19.02 6.80 8.68
N ARG A 179 18.89 6.78 10.02
CA ARG A 179 17.58 6.73 10.69
C ARG A 179 16.74 7.96 10.36
N PHE A 180 17.31 9.15 10.39
CA PHE A 180 16.61 10.36 10.00
C PHE A 180 16.11 10.28 8.54
N TRP A 181 16.97 9.92 7.60
CA TRP A 181 16.59 9.78 6.20
C TRP A 181 15.50 8.72 6.02
N ARG A 182 15.70 7.51 6.54
CA ARG A 182 14.76 6.38 6.37
C ARG A 182 13.42 6.60 7.05
N GLN A 183 13.36 7.28 8.16
CA GLN A 183 12.11 7.46 8.91
C GLN A 183 11.39 8.76 8.56
N GLN A 184 12.11 9.81 8.20
CA GLN A 184 11.52 11.13 8.09
C GLN A 184 11.49 11.69 6.67
N VAL A 185 12.39 11.29 5.78
CA VAL A 185 12.51 11.85 4.43
C VAL A 185 12.05 10.86 3.37
N LEU A 186 12.65 9.66 3.31
CA LEU A 186 12.36 8.69 2.25
C LEU A 186 10.89 8.27 2.16
N PRO A 187 10.15 8.04 3.27
CA PRO A 187 8.73 7.73 3.20
C PRO A 187 7.89 8.85 2.59
N LEU A 188 8.31 10.11 2.78
CA LEU A 188 7.66 11.26 2.13
C LEU A 188 7.98 11.30 0.64
N VAL A 189 9.24 11.05 0.26
CA VAL A 189 9.64 10.98 -1.15
C VAL A 189 8.90 9.88 -1.89
N ALA A 190 8.72 8.72 -1.25
CA ALA A 190 8.00 7.58 -1.81
C ALA A 190 6.48 7.82 -1.98
N THR A 191 5.92 8.90 -1.42
CA THR A 191 4.50 9.22 -1.64
C THR A 191 4.19 9.69 -3.05
N SER A 192 5.18 10.21 -3.80
CA SER A 192 4.99 10.59 -5.19
C SER A 192 4.86 9.36 -6.08
N TYR A 193 3.77 9.30 -6.82
CA TYR A 193 3.47 8.19 -7.71
C TYR A 193 2.63 8.69 -8.89
N TRP A 194 2.57 7.87 -9.92
CA TRP A 194 1.58 7.99 -10.99
C TRP A 194 0.81 6.67 -11.10
N ARG A 195 -0.36 6.73 -11.71
CA ARG A 195 -1.15 5.55 -11.99
C ARG A 195 -1.08 5.22 -13.47
N SER A 196 -0.80 3.97 -13.79
CA SER A 196 -0.95 3.48 -15.15
C SER A 196 -2.42 3.62 -15.58
N ILE A 197 -2.62 3.99 -16.83
CA ILE A 197 -3.93 4.19 -17.44
C ILE A 197 -4.12 3.10 -18.48
N ASP A 198 -5.28 2.48 -18.50
CA ASP A 198 -5.66 1.50 -19.52
C ASP A 198 -6.00 2.16 -20.86
N GLU A 199 -6.27 1.34 -21.88
CA GLU A 199 -6.63 1.80 -23.22
C GLU A 199 -7.91 2.66 -23.26
N ASN A 200 -8.75 2.59 -22.24
CA ASN A 200 -9.98 3.35 -22.10
C ASN A 200 -9.82 4.65 -21.29
N GLY A 201 -8.59 5.02 -20.93
CA GLY A 201 -8.30 6.18 -20.12
C GLY A 201 -8.63 6.03 -18.63
N ARG A 202 -8.86 4.80 -18.13
CA ARG A 202 -9.17 4.52 -16.74
C ARG A 202 -7.91 4.10 -16.00
N PRO A 203 -7.77 4.47 -14.72
CA PRO A 203 -6.68 4.00 -13.91
C PRO A 203 -6.66 2.48 -13.83
N THR A 204 -5.51 1.87 -14.15
CA THR A 204 -5.32 0.42 -14.06
C THR A 204 -5.58 -0.06 -12.64
N ASP A 205 -6.35 -1.11 -12.52
CA ASP A 205 -6.67 -1.77 -11.27
C ASP A 205 -6.81 -3.27 -11.52
N HIS A 206 -5.96 -4.04 -10.88
CA HIS A 206 -5.94 -5.50 -11.05
C HIS A 206 -6.69 -6.23 -9.94
N PHE A 207 -7.21 -5.52 -8.93
CA PHE A 207 -7.94 -6.12 -7.81
C PHE A 207 -9.15 -6.93 -8.30
N TRP A 208 -9.88 -6.46 -9.32
CA TRP A 208 -11.02 -7.17 -9.87
C TRP A 208 -10.67 -8.59 -10.38
N ARG A 209 -9.44 -8.80 -10.90
CA ARG A 209 -8.97 -10.11 -11.32
C ARG A 209 -8.75 -11.04 -10.12
N LEU A 210 -8.19 -10.50 -9.05
CA LEU A 210 -8.00 -11.26 -7.80
C LEU A 210 -9.36 -11.61 -7.18
N ASP A 211 -10.28 -10.65 -7.13
CA ASP A 211 -11.64 -10.87 -6.63
C ASP A 211 -12.38 -11.93 -7.45
N LEU A 212 -12.36 -11.80 -8.79
CA LEU A 212 -13.00 -12.76 -9.69
C LEU A 212 -12.44 -14.19 -9.52
N LEU A 213 -11.12 -14.33 -9.50
CA LEU A 213 -10.47 -15.64 -9.45
C LEU A 213 -10.57 -16.30 -8.08
N LEU A 214 -10.42 -15.54 -6.99
CA LEU A 214 -10.35 -16.10 -5.65
C LEU A 214 -11.72 -16.17 -4.97
N PHE A 215 -12.57 -15.15 -5.11
CA PHE A 215 -13.81 -15.05 -4.36
C PHE A 215 -15.03 -15.38 -5.20
N GLN A 216 -15.21 -14.74 -6.34
CA GLN A 216 -16.38 -14.95 -7.17
C GLN A 216 -16.48 -16.38 -7.72
N SER A 217 -15.34 -17.03 -8.00
CA SER A 217 -15.29 -18.43 -8.40
C SER A 217 -15.81 -19.37 -7.30
N VAL A 218 -15.47 -19.13 -6.04
CA VAL A 218 -15.95 -19.93 -4.90
C VAL A 218 -17.44 -19.71 -4.68
N PHE A 219 -17.93 -18.46 -4.79
CA PHE A 219 -19.37 -18.18 -4.69
C PHE A 219 -20.16 -18.81 -5.83
N ALA A 220 -19.65 -18.76 -7.06
CA ALA A 220 -20.26 -19.42 -8.20
C ALA A 220 -20.34 -20.95 -7.98
N LEU A 221 -19.26 -21.55 -7.45
CA LEU A 221 -19.24 -22.96 -7.09
C LEU A 221 -20.27 -23.28 -6.00
N ASP A 222 -20.38 -22.47 -4.96
CA ASP A 222 -21.35 -22.65 -3.89
C ASP A 222 -22.79 -22.63 -4.44
N ILE A 223 -23.11 -21.64 -5.28
CA ILE A 223 -24.42 -21.56 -5.94
C ILE A 223 -24.67 -22.81 -6.77
N LEU A 224 -23.70 -23.22 -7.61
CA LEU A 224 -23.83 -24.41 -8.44
C LEU A 224 -24.09 -25.69 -7.60
N LEU A 225 -23.34 -25.88 -6.53
CA LEU A 225 -23.49 -27.02 -5.64
C LEU A 225 -24.87 -27.02 -4.96
N ARG A 226 -25.38 -25.87 -4.54
CA ARG A 226 -26.72 -25.71 -3.98
C ARG A 226 -27.80 -26.03 -5.01
N MET A 227 -27.69 -25.53 -6.21
CA MET A 227 -28.61 -25.82 -7.32
C MET A 227 -28.64 -27.31 -7.66
N LEU A 228 -27.46 -27.94 -7.80
CA LEU A 228 -27.37 -29.38 -8.07
C LEU A 228 -28.00 -30.20 -6.96
N ARG A 229 -27.85 -29.80 -5.68
CA ARG A 229 -28.47 -30.46 -4.54
C ARG A 229 -29.99 -30.32 -4.56
N LEU A 230 -30.51 -29.12 -4.85
CA LEU A 230 -31.94 -28.88 -4.97
C LEU A 230 -32.56 -29.72 -6.07
N ARG A 231 -31.94 -29.77 -7.25
CA ARG A 231 -32.42 -30.60 -8.36
C ARG A 231 -32.42 -32.11 -8.04
N ARG A 232 -31.37 -32.60 -7.37
CA ARG A 232 -31.35 -34.01 -6.93
C ARG A 232 -32.49 -34.32 -5.97
N ARG A 233 -32.90 -33.36 -5.16
CA ARG A 233 -33.96 -33.53 -4.19
C ARG A 233 -35.35 -33.35 -4.80
N PHE A 234 -35.48 -32.51 -5.82
CA PHE A 234 -36.71 -32.18 -6.53
C PHE A 234 -36.49 -32.35 -8.04
N PRO A 235 -36.62 -33.59 -8.59
CA PRO A 235 -36.27 -33.87 -9.97
C PRO A 235 -37.08 -33.09 -11.03
N GLY A 236 -38.25 -32.55 -10.66
CA GLY A 236 -39.10 -31.72 -11.54
C GLY A 236 -38.76 -30.22 -11.54
N LEU A 237 -37.77 -29.79 -10.73
CA LEU A 237 -37.41 -28.36 -10.64
C LEU A 237 -36.62 -27.91 -11.88
N SER A 238 -37.07 -26.84 -12.56
CA SER A 238 -36.31 -26.24 -13.65
C SER A 238 -35.05 -25.54 -13.12
N TRP A 239 -34.07 -25.28 -14.01
CA TRP A 239 -32.88 -24.50 -13.63
C TRP A 239 -33.22 -23.07 -13.18
N ARG A 240 -34.30 -22.49 -13.80
CA ARG A 240 -34.76 -21.15 -13.44
C ARG A 240 -35.36 -21.11 -12.04
N ASP A 241 -36.17 -22.11 -11.69
CA ASP A 241 -36.81 -22.21 -10.37
C ASP A 241 -35.81 -22.57 -9.26
N ALA A 242 -34.67 -23.13 -9.60
CA ALA A 242 -33.59 -23.42 -8.65
C ALA A 242 -32.69 -22.20 -8.34
N LEU A 243 -32.78 -21.14 -9.17
CA LEU A 243 -32.06 -19.88 -8.99
C LEU A 243 -32.84 -18.85 -8.16
N LEU A 244 -34.17 -18.98 -8.08
CA LEU A 244 -35.05 -18.15 -7.27
C LEU A 244 -35.25 -18.75 -5.88
#